data_ad6d7df13918b7cf2e193ae93037cbd3
#
_entry.id   ad6d7df13918b7cf2e193ae93037cbd3
#
_cell.length_a   1.000
_cell.length_b   1.000
_cell.length_c   1.000
_cell.angle_alpha   90.00
_cell.angle_beta   90.00
_cell.angle_gamma   90.00
#
_symmetry.space_group_name_H-M   'P 1'
#
loop_
_entity.id
_entity.type
_entity.pdbx_description
1 polymer ?
#
loop_
_entity_poly.entity_id
_entity_poly.type
_entity_poly.pdbx_seq_one_letter_code
_entity_poly.pdbx_strand_id
1 'polypeptide(L)'
;MLKSKDSSKDGDGRSSSGTVTLKCKDLRVIQLEIPDMEETFNVARSVQALSSLENISLRYPFFYRPAGCKLGKGWPRHTMENFYHNLKAETDAWRLSDVNNNFKVCPSYPEKVIVPVSCSDTTLKRAAAFRQGRRFPVLSYYHPRNKMVLLRSSQPLVGPNHHCCEDDEMLLDAALMGQWRGFIIDTRTEQEAKQARSAGGGTENKNRYPKWSVFHRPLERGQALQSSLTRVVGACYETYLGRNHWLSKLQASQWLSHIKEALSTAGLAAECIEREGTCVLVHGEEGTNNTLLVTSLAQLILSPDCRTVVGFQDLIEREWLQAGHPFQVRCARSGWAHGRFQQESPNFLLFLDCCWQLTRQFPMAMEFNEKFLCTLATHAYSSEYGTFLCNSEKERYVYKIRENTHSLWGALNNFQQRKYLVNPVYERNALAIWPSVAPQSIELWEGFFLRYFVPTKHKEMSWQRTWELSGSYHRPGYK
;
A
#
# COMPACT_ATOMS: atom_id res chain seq x y z
N MET A 1 23.90 -12.39 -5.92
CA MET A 1 24.96 -12.56 -6.96
C MET A 1 26.23 -13.05 -6.30
N LEU A 2 26.73 -14.19 -6.76
CA LEU A 2 28.06 -14.70 -6.40
C LEU A 2 29.08 -14.02 -7.31
N LYS A 3 30.09 -13.39 -6.73
CA LYS A 3 31.30 -12.97 -7.46
C LYS A 3 32.48 -13.71 -6.86
N SER A 4 33.21 -14.48 -7.70
CA SER A 4 34.55 -14.91 -7.38
C SER A 4 35.52 -13.75 -7.65
N LYS A 5 36.38 -13.42 -6.71
CA LYS A 5 37.58 -12.65 -6.99
C LYS A 5 38.64 -13.65 -7.39
N ASP A 6 38.99 -13.69 -8.68
CA ASP A 6 40.25 -14.28 -9.11
C ASP A 6 41.41 -13.43 -8.56
N SER A 7 42.04 -13.87 -7.51
CA SER A 7 43.35 -13.39 -7.15
C SER A 7 44.38 -14.16 -7.99
N SER A 8 45.24 -13.41 -8.70
CA SER A 8 46.39 -13.86 -9.43
C SER A 8 47.16 -14.97 -8.67
N LYS A 9 47.60 -15.97 -9.45
CA LYS A 9 48.43 -17.07 -9.03
C LYS A 9 49.68 -16.56 -8.28
N ASP A 10 49.65 -16.77 -6.98
CA ASP A 10 50.88 -16.95 -6.19
C ASP A 10 50.73 -18.25 -5.41
N GLY A 11 51.75 -19.10 -5.54
CA GLY A 11 51.76 -20.49 -5.11
C GLY A 11 51.87 -20.61 -3.58
N ASP A 12 50.80 -20.39 -2.87
CA ASP A 12 50.64 -20.79 -1.48
C ASP A 12 49.20 -21.22 -1.27
N GLY A 13 48.96 -22.40 -0.73
CA GLY A 13 47.69 -23.11 -0.64
C GLY A 13 46.60 -22.41 0.19
N ARG A 14 46.28 -21.15 -0.13
CA ARG A 14 45.17 -20.38 0.50
C ARG A 14 43.89 -20.68 -0.22
N SER A 15 42.94 -21.22 0.52
CA SER A 15 41.53 -21.33 0.21
C SER A 15 41.03 -20.04 -0.44
N SER A 16 40.46 -20.14 -1.65
CA SER A 16 39.86 -19.00 -2.35
C SER A 16 38.64 -18.49 -1.59
N SER A 17 38.72 -17.24 -1.10
CA SER A 17 37.59 -16.60 -0.44
C SER A 17 36.46 -16.23 -1.41
N GLY A 18 35.23 -16.35 -0.97
CA GLY A 18 34.05 -15.99 -1.75
C GLY A 18 33.29 -14.82 -1.13
N THR A 19 32.58 -14.06 -1.96
CA THR A 19 31.72 -12.95 -1.51
C THR A 19 30.26 -13.22 -1.83
N VAL A 20 29.38 -13.21 -0.82
CA VAL A 20 27.93 -13.28 -0.98
C VAL A 20 27.32 -11.90 -0.78
N THR A 21 26.70 -11.35 -1.83
CA THR A 21 25.97 -10.10 -1.75
C THR A 21 24.48 -10.33 -1.58
N LEU A 22 23.92 -9.94 -0.43
CA LEU A 22 22.52 -10.04 -0.11
C LEU A 22 21.85 -8.68 -0.34
N LYS A 23 20.90 -8.63 -1.27
CA LYS A 23 20.04 -7.47 -1.51
C LYS A 23 18.71 -7.69 -0.79
N CYS A 24 18.54 -7.02 0.35
CA CYS A 24 17.42 -7.22 1.24
C CYS A 24 16.14 -6.51 0.72
N LYS A 25 14.96 -7.01 1.13
CA LYS A 25 13.67 -6.43 0.75
C LYS A 25 13.45 -5.03 1.33
N ASP A 26 14.11 -4.69 2.42
CA ASP A 26 14.11 -3.37 3.05
C ASP A 26 15.14 -2.39 2.45
N LEU A 27 15.70 -2.72 1.28
CA LEU A 27 16.70 -1.98 0.52
C LEU A 27 18.14 -2.03 1.06
N ARG A 28 18.42 -2.71 2.18
CA ARG A 28 19.80 -2.95 2.62
C ARG A 28 20.56 -3.81 1.62
N VAL A 29 21.85 -3.54 1.51
CA VAL A 29 22.81 -4.40 0.81
C VAL A 29 23.84 -4.87 1.82
N ILE A 30 23.95 -6.17 2.01
CA ILE A 30 24.89 -6.80 2.94
C ILE A 30 25.88 -7.60 2.11
N GLN A 31 27.16 -7.41 2.35
CA GLN A 31 28.23 -8.21 1.75
C GLN A 31 28.89 -9.04 2.84
N LEU A 32 28.97 -10.34 2.59
CA LEU A 32 29.61 -11.32 3.46
C LEU A 32 30.84 -11.85 2.72
N GLU A 33 32.01 -11.64 3.28
CA GLU A 33 33.26 -12.26 2.82
C GLU A 33 33.47 -13.54 3.62
N ILE A 34 33.57 -14.67 2.95
CA ILE A 34 33.65 -16.01 3.55
C ILE A 34 35.00 -16.60 3.08
N PRO A 35 35.86 -17.02 4.01
CA PRO A 35 37.22 -17.48 3.68
C PRO A 35 37.25 -18.75 2.83
N ASP A 36 36.16 -19.51 2.77
CA ASP A 36 36.08 -20.75 2.02
C ASP A 36 34.95 -20.71 0.96
N MET A 37 35.26 -21.20 -0.24
CA MET A 37 34.31 -21.21 -1.37
C MET A 37 33.17 -22.21 -1.18
N GLU A 38 33.41 -23.36 -0.57
CA GLU A 38 32.38 -24.35 -0.31
C GLU A 38 31.35 -23.81 0.71
N GLU A 39 31.84 -23.20 1.79
CA GLU A 39 30.98 -22.49 2.75
C GLU A 39 30.22 -21.33 2.09
N THR A 40 30.87 -20.59 1.19
CA THR A 40 30.21 -19.51 0.43
C THR A 40 29.01 -20.03 -0.36
N PHE A 41 29.17 -21.15 -1.07
CA PHE A 41 28.08 -21.78 -1.80
C PHE A 41 26.97 -22.30 -0.86
N ASN A 42 27.35 -22.89 0.27
CA ASN A 42 26.40 -23.40 1.25
C ASN A 42 25.55 -22.29 1.86
N VAL A 43 26.18 -21.16 2.24
CA VAL A 43 25.48 -19.97 2.73
C VAL A 43 24.56 -19.41 1.64
N ALA A 44 25.03 -19.25 0.41
CA ALA A 44 24.23 -18.71 -0.69
C ALA A 44 23.00 -19.60 -0.99
N ARG A 45 23.16 -20.92 -1.02
CA ARG A 45 22.06 -21.89 -1.23
C ARG A 45 21.04 -21.84 -0.09
N SER A 46 21.52 -21.78 1.16
CA SER A 46 20.65 -21.70 2.34
C SER A 46 19.81 -20.43 2.32
N VAL A 47 20.42 -19.28 2.03
CA VAL A 47 19.69 -18.01 1.91
C VAL A 47 18.67 -18.08 0.77
N GLN A 48 19.05 -18.65 -0.38
CA GLN A 48 18.13 -18.79 -1.52
C GLN A 48 16.94 -19.68 -1.17
N ALA A 49 17.16 -20.82 -0.53
CA ALA A 49 16.10 -21.75 -0.12
C ALA A 49 15.14 -21.08 0.88
N LEU A 50 15.67 -20.42 1.93
CA LEU A 50 14.87 -19.78 2.95
C LEU A 50 14.14 -18.52 2.45
N SER A 51 14.67 -17.83 1.44
CA SER A 51 14.01 -16.66 0.84
C SER A 51 12.88 -17.02 -0.13
N SER A 52 12.80 -18.28 -0.57
CA SER A 52 11.87 -18.76 -1.59
C SER A 52 10.79 -19.71 -1.04
N LEU A 53 10.48 -19.64 0.25
CA LEU A 53 9.50 -20.49 0.89
C LEU A 53 8.09 -20.24 0.31
N GLU A 54 7.52 -21.26 -0.35
CA GLU A 54 6.16 -21.23 -0.90
C GLU A 54 5.10 -21.43 0.18
N ASN A 55 5.36 -22.34 1.12
CA ASN A 55 4.43 -22.60 2.22
C ASN A 55 4.48 -21.48 3.26
N ILE A 56 3.34 -20.83 3.44
CA ILE A 56 3.19 -19.72 4.36
C ILE A 56 3.52 -20.11 5.80
N SER A 57 3.14 -21.32 6.23
CA SER A 57 3.36 -21.82 7.60
C SER A 57 4.85 -22.02 7.94
N LEU A 58 5.73 -22.06 6.95
CA LEU A 58 7.18 -22.16 7.14
C LEU A 58 7.85 -20.77 7.21
N ARG A 59 7.10 -19.70 7.07
CA ARG A 59 7.66 -18.34 7.16
C ARG A 59 7.92 -17.94 8.59
N TYR A 60 8.93 -17.09 8.80
CA TYR A 60 9.42 -16.67 10.10
C TYR A 60 8.34 -16.18 11.09
N PRO A 61 7.28 -15.45 10.70
CA PRO A 61 6.22 -15.02 11.62
C PRO A 61 5.55 -16.15 12.42
N PHE A 62 5.50 -17.37 11.89
CA PHE A 62 4.96 -18.52 12.61
C PHE A 62 5.87 -19.02 13.74
N PHE A 63 7.14 -18.69 13.68
CA PHE A 63 8.17 -19.09 14.65
C PHE A 63 8.58 -17.95 15.60
N TYR A 64 8.24 -16.72 15.26
CA TYR A 64 8.59 -15.55 16.05
C TYR A 64 7.87 -15.58 17.42
N ARG A 65 8.63 -15.44 18.51
CA ARG A 65 8.12 -15.48 19.89
C ARG A 65 8.79 -14.36 20.69
N PRO A 66 8.25 -13.13 20.66
CA PRO A 66 8.79 -12.03 21.46
C PRO A 66 8.59 -12.31 22.95
N ALA A 67 9.59 -11.97 23.76
CA ALA A 67 9.55 -12.17 25.21
C ALA A 67 8.36 -11.40 25.84
N GLY A 68 7.61 -12.07 26.72
CA GLY A 68 6.49 -11.47 27.46
C GLY A 68 5.20 -11.28 26.67
N CYS A 69 5.16 -11.62 25.38
CA CYS A 69 3.95 -11.51 24.56
C CYS A 69 3.25 -12.87 24.38
N LYS A 70 1.93 -12.89 24.58
CA LYS A 70 1.10 -14.08 24.29
C LYS A 70 0.58 -14.03 22.87
N LEU A 71 0.57 -15.18 22.19
CA LEU A 71 -0.08 -15.33 20.87
C LEU A 71 -1.55 -14.90 20.94
N GLY A 72 -2.07 -14.39 19.84
CA GLY A 72 -3.44 -13.89 19.75
C GLY A 72 -3.69 -12.54 20.43
N LYS A 73 -2.72 -11.99 21.16
CA LYS A 73 -2.79 -10.62 21.70
C LYS A 73 -2.19 -9.61 20.72
N GLY A 74 -2.76 -8.40 20.73
CA GLY A 74 -2.29 -7.29 19.89
C GLY A 74 -2.90 -7.26 18.49
N TRP A 75 -3.70 -8.25 18.10
CA TRP A 75 -4.52 -8.14 16.90
C TRP A 75 -5.63 -7.12 17.15
N PRO A 76 -5.83 -6.16 16.22
CA PRO A 76 -6.83 -5.12 16.40
C PRO A 76 -8.24 -5.73 16.39
N ARG A 77 -9.12 -5.07 17.13
CA ARG A 77 -10.57 -5.30 17.05
C ARG A 77 -11.21 -4.54 15.89
N HIS A 78 -10.41 -4.18 14.88
CA HIS A 78 -10.84 -3.42 13.70
C HIS A 78 -11.57 -4.35 12.74
N THR A 79 -12.82 -4.62 13.07
CA THR A 79 -13.70 -5.47 12.28
C THR A 79 -14.67 -4.61 11.49
N MET A 80 -15.23 -5.18 10.43
CA MET A 80 -16.31 -4.51 9.67
C MET A 80 -17.52 -4.20 10.55
N GLU A 81 -17.73 -4.97 11.63
CA GLU A 81 -18.76 -4.72 12.62
C GLU A 81 -18.53 -3.41 13.38
N ASN A 82 -17.31 -3.13 13.79
CA ASN A 82 -16.98 -1.88 14.50
C ASN A 82 -17.17 -0.68 13.56
N PHE A 83 -16.71 -0.79 12.31
CA PHE A 83 -16.94 0.25 11.31
C PHE A 83 -18.45 0.47 11.07
N TYR A 84 -19.21 -0.61 10.93
CA TYR A 84 -20.66 -0.53 10.77
C TYR A 84 -21.36 0.04 12.01
N HIS A 85 -20.91 -0.30 13.21
CA HIS A 85 -21.47 0.25 14.44
C HIS A 85 -21.36 1.78 14.50
N ASN A 86 -20.20 2.32 14.10
CA ASN A 86 -20.01 3.76 14.00
C ASN A 86 -20.86 4.37 12.89
N LEU A 87 -20.93 3.72 11.72
CA LEU A 87 -21.77 4.15 10.60
C LEU A 87 -23.25 4.18 10.95
N LYS A 88 -23.74 3.20 11.70
CA LYS A 88 -25.15 3.11 12.08
C LYS A 88 -25.59 4.25 13.00
N ALA A 89 -24.69 4.87 13.73
CA ALA A 89 -24.98 6.08 14.50
C ALA A 89 -25.27 7.30 13.60
N GLU A 90 -24.78 7.27 12.35
CA GLU A 90 -24.91 8.36 11.38
C GLU A 90 -26.06 8.14 10.37
N THR A 91 -26.41 6.87 10.08
CA THR A 91 -27.38 6.54 9.02
C THR A 91 -27.93 5.12 9.13
N ASP A 92 -29.22 4.96 8.79
CA ASP A 92 -29.88 3.67 8.62
C ASP A 92 -29.93 3.19 7.15
N ALA A 93 -29.37 3.95 6.22
CA ALA A 93 -29.40 3.62 4.79
C ALA A 93 -28.48 2.45 4.39
N TRP A 94 -27.58 2.03 5.27
CA TRP A 94 -26.60 0.97 5.04
C TRP A 94 -26.78 -0.16 6.04
N ARG A 95 -26.47 -1.39 5.60
CA ARG A 95 -26.50 -2.58 6.43
C ARG A 95 -25.20 -3.37 6.33
N LEU A 96 -24.86 -4.07 7.40
CA LEU A 96 -23.85 -5.10 7.38
C LEU A 96 -24.47 -6.40 6.83
N SER A 97 -23.92 -6.92 5.75
CA SER A 97 -24.41 -8.14 5.09
C SER A 97 -23.42 -9.29 5.29
N ASP A 98 -23.97 -10.46 5.61
CA ASP A 98 -23.25 -11.74 5.69
C ASP A 98 -23.26 -12.49 4.33
N VAL A 99 -23.59 -11.81 3.23
CA VAL A 99 -23.70 -12.43 1.89
C VAL A 99 -22.47 -13.20 1.48
N ASN A 100 -21.29 -12.78 1.97
CA ASN A 100 -20.01 -13.41 1.69
C ASN A 100 -19.55 -14.41 2.78
N ASN A 101 -20.45 -14.88 3.61
CA ASN A 101 -20.13 -15.86 4.64
C ASN A 101 -19.36 -17.07 4.05
N ASN A 102 -18.28 -17.49 4.74
CA ASN A 102 -17.33 -18.50 4.26
C ASN A 102 -16.69 -18.15 2.89
N PHE A 103 -16.60 -16.85 2.54
CA PHE A 103 -15.99 -16.35 1.31
C PHE A 103 -16.56 -16.94 0.02
N LYS A 104 -17.87 -17.31 0.02
CA LYS A 104 -18.51 -18.04 -1.09
C LYS A 104 -18.84 -17.16 -2.29
N VAL A 105 -19.12 -15.89 -2.07
CA VAL A 105 -19.49 -14.95 -3.15
C VAL A 105 -18.25 -14.30 -3.74
N CYS A 106 -17.43 -13.68 -2.92
CA CYS A 106 -16.19 -13.01 -3.34
C CYS A 106 -15.02 -13.47 -2.46
N PRO A 107 -14.12 -14.33 -2.95
CA PRO A 107 -13.02 -14.88 -2.15
C PRO A 107 -12.02 -13.84 -1.64
N SER A 108 -11.93 -12.69 -2.29
CA SER A 108 -11.01 -11.61 -1.92
C SER A 108 -11.63 -10.53 -1.02
N TYR A 109 -12.94 -10.55 -0.79
CA TYR A 109 -13.60 -9.68 0.19
C TYR A 109 -13.67 -10.36 1.56
N PRO A 110 -13.86 -9.60 2.65
CA PRO A 110 -14.15 -10.15 3.97
C PRO A 110 -15.51 -10.84 3.99
N GLU A 111 -15.78 -11.65 5.01
CA GLU A 111 -17.07 -12.35 5.15
C GLU A 111 -18.25 -11.39 5.24
N LYS A 112 -18.04 -10.24 5.89
CA LYS A 112 -19.05 -9.20 6.06
C LYS A 112 -18.70 -7.97 5.26
N VAL A 113 -19.69 -7.40 4.59
CA VAL A 113 -19.54 -6.20 3.77
C VAL A 113 -20.68 -5.21 4.06
N ILE A 114 -20.41 -3.92 3.86
CA ILE A 114 -21.41 -2.88 4.05
C ILE A 114 -22.00 -2.49 2.70
N VAL A 115 -23.33 -2.57 2.61
CA VAL A 115 -24.10 -2.39 1.39
C VAL A 115 -25.39 -1.61 1.67
N PRO A 116 -26.05 -1.02 0.65
CA PRO A 116 -27.34 -0.34 0.85
C PRO A 116 -28.39 -1.29 1.45
N VAL A 117 -29.19 -0.79 2.40
CA VAL A 117 -30.23 -1.58 3.08
C VAL A 117 -31.30 -2.09 2.10
N SER A 118 -31.57 -1.35 1.03
CA SER A 118 -32.56 -1.69 0.00
C SER A 118 -32.16 -2.86 -0.91
N CYS A 119 -30.86 -3.24 -0.92
CA CYS A 119 -30.38 -4.34 -1.75
C CYS A 119 -30.42 -5.67 -1.00
N SER A 120 -31.12 -6.65 -1.57
CA SER A 120 -31.18 -8.01 -1.02
C SER A 120 -29.87 -8.78 -1.26
N ASP A 121 -29.62 -9.83 -0.48
CA ASP A 121 -28.44 -10.69 -0.71
C ASP A 121 -28.50 -11.42 -2.05
N THR A 122 -29.70 -11.63 -2.61
CA THR A 122 -29.87 -12.19 -3.96
C THR A 122 -29.38 -11.19 -5.01
N THR A 123 -29.75 -9.92 -4.89
CA THR A 123 -29.28 -8.82 -5.72
C THR A 123 -27.75 -8.74 -5.66
N LEU A 124 -27.17 -8.77 -4.46
CA LEU A 124 -25.71 -8.72 -4.28
C LEU A 124 -24.98 -9.88 -4.96
N LYS A 125 -25.50 -11.11 -4.88
CA LYS A 125 -24.93 -12.29 -5.54
C LYS A 125 -24.95 -12.18 -7.07
N ARG A 126 -26.03 -11.63 -7.65
CA ARG A 126 -26.13 -11.41 -9.10
C ARG A 126 -25.22 -10.28 -9.56
N ALA A 127 -25.19 -9.15 -8.84
CA ALA A 127 -24.22 -8.08 -9.09
C ALA A 127 -22.78 -8.59 -9.00
N ALA A 128 -22.45 -9.42 -8.00
CA ALA A 128 -21.13 -10.03 -7.87
C ALA A 128 -20.76 -10.89 -9.09
N ALA A 129 -21.69 -11.67 -9.63
CA ALA A 129 -21.43 -12.47 -10.84
C ALA A 129 -21.11 -11.62 -12.07
N PHE A 130 -21.55 -10.36 -12.09
CA PHE A 130 -21.30 -9.40 -13.17
C PHE A 130 -20.02 -8.59 -12.98
N ARG A 131 -19.29 -8.75 -11.86
CA ARG A 131 -18.04 -8.03 -11.59
C ARG A 131 -16.81 -8.95 -11.63
N GLN A 132 -15.70 -8.46 -12.15
CA GLN A 132 -14.43 -9.18 -12.20
C GLN A 132 -14.03 -9.69 -10.81
N GLY A 133 -13.66 -10.99 -10.72
CA GLY A 133 -13.36 -11.60 -9.42
C GLY A 133 -14.50 -11.54 -8.41
N ARG A 134 -15.74 -11.26 -8.89
CA ARG A 134 -16.96 -11.09 -8.08
C ARG A 134 -16.90 -9.95 -7.07
N ARG A 135 -16.06 -8.95 -7.33
CA ARG A 135 -15.87 -7.80 -6.44
C ARG A 135 -16.89 -6.71 -6.76
N PHE A 136 -18.12 -6.92 -6.28
CA PHE A 136 -19.24 -5.99 -6.45
C PHE A 136 -19.04 -4.69 -5.65
N PRO A 137 -19.78 -3.60 -5.99
CA PRO A 137 -19.71 -2.33 -5.27
C PRO A 137 -19.99 -2.48 -3.79
N VAL A 138 -19.06 -2.03 -2.93
CA VAL A 138 -19.19 -2.00 -1.47
C VAL A 138 -18.77 -0.65 -0.93
N LEU A 139 -19.30 -0.28 0.24
CA LEU A 139 -18.96 0.95 0.92
C LEU A 139 -17.49 0.93 1.37
N SER A 140 -16.76 1.98 1.02
CA SER A 140 -15.39 2.26 1.46
C SER A 140 -15.36 3.39 2.50
N TYR A 141 -16.12 4.46 2.25
CA TYR A 141 -16.22 5.61 3.15
C TYR A 141 -17.60 6.26 3.07
N TYR A 142 -18.06 6.75 4.22
CA TYR A 142 -19.26 7.57 4.35
C TYR A 142 -18.86 8.93 4.90
N HIS A 143 -19.24 9.99 4.20
CA HIS A 143 -18.89 11.34 4.61
C HIS A 143 -19.93 11.88 5.60
N PRO A 144 -19.57 12.16 6.87
CA PRO A 144 -20.56 12.41 7.93
C PRO A 144 -21.33 13.73 7.75
N ARG A 145 -20.73 14.75 7.10
CA ARG A 145 -21.38 16.07 6.94
C ARG A 145 -22.41 16.10 5.82
N ASN A 146 -22.03 15.64 4.61
CA ASN A 146 -22.91 15.70 3.44
C ASN A 146 -23.55 14.36 3.06
N LYS A 147 -23.17 13.28 3.78
CA LYS A 147 -23.73 11.92 3.60
C LYS A 147 -23.38 11.27 2.26
N MET A 148 -22.43 11.85 1.50
CA MET A 148 -21.95 11.24 0.27
C MET A 148 -21.07 10.03 0.57
N VAL A 149 -20.96 9.14 -0.41
CA VAL A 149 -20.23 7.88 -0.23
C VAL A 149 -19.13 7.68 -1.25
N LEU A 150 -18.08 7.01 -0.79
CA LEU A 150 -17.06 6.43 -1.62
C LEU A 150 -17.26 4.92 -1.67
N LEU A 151 -17.38 4.40 -2.86
CA LEU A 151 -17.55 2.97 -3.15
C LEU A 151 -16.29 2.43 -3.83
N ARG A 152 -16.08 1.13 -3.72
CA ARG A 152 -15.05 0.42 -4.48
C ARG A 152 -15.60 -0.87 -5.09
N SER A 153 -15.12 -1.21 -6.28
CA SER A 153 -15.43 -2.46 -6.96
C SER A 153 -14.32 -2.88 -7.93
N SER A 154 -14.54 -3.93 -8.69
CA SER A 154 -13.83 -4.23 -9.93
C SER A 154 -14.63 -3.79 -11.15
N GLN A 155 -14.05 -3.97 -12.36
CA GLN A 155 -14.74 -3.69 -13.62
C GLN A 155 -16.00 -4.56 -13.80
N PRO A 156 -17.04 -4.06 -14.50
CA PRO A 156 -18.16 -4.87 -14.92
C PRO A 156 -17.78 -5.82 -16.08
N LEU A 157 -18.40 -6.99 -16.14
CA LEU A 157 -18.19 -8.01 -17.16
C LEU A 157 -19.15 -7.80 -18.35
N VAL A 158 -19.02 -6.64 -18.97
CA VAL A 158 -19.85 -6.25 -20.14
C VAL A 158 -19.55 -7.11 -21.37
N GLY A 159 -18.27 -7.41 -21.58
CA GLY A 159 -17.81 -8.22 -22.71
C GLY A 159 -18.15 -7.65 -24.08
N PRO A 160 -17.79 -8.39 -25.16
CA PRO A 160 -18.05 -7.96 -26.54
C PRO A 160 -19.55 -7.95 -26.87
N ASN A 161 -20.35 -8.78 -26.19
CA ASN A 161 -21.80 -8.91 -26.38
C ASN A 161 -22.62 -7.86 -25.61
N HIS A 162 -21.98 -6.88 -24.97
CA HIS A 162 -22.63 -5.83 -24.19
C HIS A 162 -23.58 -6.36 -23.09
N HIS A 163 -23.14 -7.41 -22.38
CA HIS A 163 -23.92 -7.93 -21.25
C HIS A 163 -24.23 -6.81 -20.24
N CYS A 164 -25.40 -6.90 -19.63
CA CYS A 164 -25.88 -6.00 -18.60
C CYS A 164 -26.42 -6.79 -17.42
N CYS A 165 -26.51 -6.13 -16.26
CA CYS A 165 -27.02 -6.73 -15.03
C CYS A 165 -27.87 -5.70 -14.28
N GLU A 166 -29.18 -5.89 -14.28
CA GLU A 166 -30.15 -5.00 -13.59
C GLU A 166 -29.88 -4.94 -12.10
N ASP A 167 -29.43 -6.04 -11.49
CA ASP A 167 -29.08 -6.09 -10.06
C ASP A 167 -27.85 -5.21 -9.75
N ASP A 168 -26.88 -5.10 -10.67
CA ASP A 168 -25.71 -4.22 -10.51
C ASP A 168 -26.11 -2.75 -10.69
N GLU A 169 -26.96 -2.46 -11.67
CA GLU A 169 -27.55 -1.14 -11.90
C GLU A 169 -28.35 -0.67 -10.66
N MET A 170 -29.19 -1.56 -10.12
CA MET A 170 -29.98 -1.33 -8.90
C MET A 170 -29.08 -1.06 -7.68
N LEU A 171 -27.98 -1.82 -7.54
CA LEU A 171 -27.03 -1.63 -6.43
C LEU A 171 -26.37 -0.26 -6.49
N LEU A 172 -25.92 0.18 -7.67
CA LEU A 172 -25.32 1.50 -7.83
C LEU A 172 -26.34 2.62 -7.66
N ASP A 173 -27.55 2.46 -8.14
CA ASP A 173 -28.63 3.44 -7.92
C ASP A 173 -29.01 3.56 -6.44
N ALA A 174 -29.09 2.44 -5.73
CA ALA A 174 -29.33 2.42 -4.28
C ALA A 174 -28.23 3.15 -3.49
N ALA A 175 -26.98 3.02 -3.94
CA ALA A 175 -25.83 3.68 -3.30
C ALA A 175 -25.85 5.21 -3.45
N LEU A 176 -26.59 5.76 -4.41
CA LEU A 176 -26.77 7.21 -4.55
C LEU A 176 -27.66 7.81 -3.45
N MET A 177 -28.40 7.00 -2.69
CA MET A 177 -29.27 7.45 -1.60
C MET A 177 -30.20 8.61 -2.00
N GLY A 178 -30.76 8.55 -3.21
CA GLY A 178 -31.66 9.57 -3.75
C GLY A 178 -30.96 10.75 -4.46
N GLN A 179 -29.64 10.78 -4.53
CA GLN A 179 -28.92 11.78 -5.32
C GLN A 179 -29.18 11.56 -6.82
N TRP A 180 -29.15 12.66 -7.56
CA TRP A 180 -29.48 12.62 -8.99
C TRP A 180 -28.30 12.22 -9.88
N ARG A 181 -27.05 12.30 -9.36
CA ARG A 181 -25.83 11.91 -10.08
C ARG A 181 -24.77 11.32 -9.16
N GLY A 182 -23.86 10.52 -9.75
CA GLY A 182 -22.65 10.01 -9.15
C GLY A 182 -21.51 9.98 -10.17
N PHE A 183 -20.29 9.80 -9.72
CA PHE A 183 -19.10 9.67 -10.55
C PHE A 183 -18.44 8.32 -10.39
N ILE A 184 -18.00 7.75 -11.51
CA ILE A 184 -17.17 6.56 -11.57
C ILE A 184 -15.76 6.99 -11.98
N ILE A 185 -14.77 6.70 -11.15
CA ILE A 185 -13.36 6.89 -11.47
C ILE A 185 -12.78 5.54 -11.88
N ASP A 186 -12.56 5.35 -13.18
CA ASP A 186 -11.86 4.20 -13.73
C ASP A 186 -10.34 4.49 -13.75
N THR A 187 -9.57 3.68 -13.03
CA THR A 187 -8.12 3.84 -12.92
C THR A 187 -7.35 3.33 -14.15
N ARG A 188 -8.03 3.05 -15.24
CA ARG A 188 -7.48 2.65 -16.55
C ARG A 188 -7.64 3.76 -17.57
N THR A 189 -6.84 3.69 -18.62
CA THR A 189 -7.11 4.50 -19.83
C THR A 189 -8.41 4.03 -20.51
N GLU A 190 -9.04 4.91 -21.25
CA GLU A 190 -10.21 4.55 -22.08
C GLU A 190 -9.88 3.42 -23.07
N GLN A 191 -8.67 3.41 -23.60
CA GLN A 191 -8.20 2.38 -24.50
C GLN A 191 -8.06 1.01 -23.82
N GLU A 192 -7.46 0.96 -22.61
CA GLU A 192 -7.37 -0.28 -21.82
C GLU A 192 -8.76 -0.81 -21.46
N ALA A 193 -9.69 0.07 -21.10
CA ALA A 193 -11.06 -0.31 -20.80
C ALA A 193 -11.80 -0.87 -22.02
N LYS A 194 -11.57 -0.30 -23.22
CA LYS A 194 -12.07 -0.84 -24.49
C LYS A 194 -11.44 -2.18 -24.85
N GLN A 195 -10.13 -2.36 -24.64
CA GLN A 195 -9.44 -3.63 -24.84
C GLN A 195 -9.93 -4.71 -23.86
N ALA A 196 -10.14 -4.35 -22.58
CA ALA A 196 -10.68 -5.27 -21.59
C ALA A 196 -12.05 -5.83 -21.98
N ARG A 197 -12.86 -5.09 -22.77
CA ARG A 197 -14.14 -5.58 -23.28
C ARG A 197 -13.98 -6.82 -24.15
N SER A 198 -12.96 -6.88 -24.99
CA SER A 198 -12.68 -8.06 -25.82
C SER A 198 -12.33 -9.30 -24.98
N ALA A 199 -11.79 -9.09 -23.77
CA ALA A 199 -11.48 -10.14 -22.80
C ALA A 199 -12.62 -10.42 -21.79
N GLY A 200 -13.82 -9.87 -22.03
CA GLY A 200 -14.99 -10.08 -21.17
C GLY A 200 -15.24 -9.01 -20.13
N GLY A 201 -14.32 -8.05 -19.92
CA GLY A 201 -14.47 -6.92 -19.01
C GLY A 201 -15.23 -5.73 -19.63
N GLY A 202 -14.97 -4.52 -19.16
CA GLY A 202 -15.53 -3.31 -19.75
C GLY A 202 -15.72 -2.17 -18.76
N THR A 203 -16.64 -1.25 -19.11
CA THR A 203 -17.03 -0.10 -18.30
C THR A 203 -18.56 0.02 -18.28
N GLU A 204 -19.07 0.76 -17.32
CA GLU A 204 -20.49 1.07 -17.20
C GLU A 204 -20.97 1.88 -18.42
N ASN A 205 -22.06 1.39 -19.03
CA ASN A 205 -22.65 2.05 -20.19
C ASN A 205 -23.62 3.16 -19.74
N LYS A 206 -23.44 4.36 -20.26
CA LYS A 206 -24.26 5.53 -19.90
C LYS A 206 -25.78 5.29 -20.07
N ASN A 207 -26.18 4.46 -21.03
CA ASN A 207 -27.61 4.16 -21.24
C ASN A 207 -28.19 3.28 -20.13
N ARG A 208 -27.35 2.46 -19.46
CA ARG A 208 -27.75 1.57 -18.36
C ARG A 208 -27.51 2.22 -16.99
N TYR A 209 -26.50 3.08 -16.88
CA TYR A 209 -26.16 3.83 -15.67
C TYR A 209 -26.33 5.35 -15.91
N PRO A 210 -27.55 5.85 -16.23
CA PRO A 210 -27.74 7.23 -16.68
C PRO A 210 -27.36 8.28 -15.65
N LYS A 211 -27.41 7.95 -14.36
CA LYS A 211 -27.02 8.83 -13.25
C LYS A 211 -25.51 8.85 -13.00
N TRP A 212 -24.75 7.94 -13.60
CA TRP A 212 -23.32 7.82 -13.38
C TRP A 212 -22.51 8.33 -14.56
N SER A 213 -21.51 9.14 -14.26
CA SER A 213 -20.55 9.64 -15.26
C SER A 213 -19.17 9.03 -15.02
N VAL A 214 -18.57 8.45 -16.06
CA VAL A 214 -17.26 7.77 -15.98
C VAL A 214 -16.15 8.75 -16.32
N PHE A 215 -15.14 8.80 -15.46
CA PHE A 215 -13.88 9.50 -15.66
C PHE A 215 -12.73 8.51 -15.69
N HIS A 216 -11.96 8.52 -16.75
CA HIS A 216 -10.73 7.75 -16.83
C HIS A 216 -9.56 8.53 -16.19
N ARG A 217 -8.97 7.93 -15.16
CA ARG A 217 -7.79 8.45 -14.45
C ARG A 217 -6.73 7.36 -14.38
N PRO A 218 -5.98 7.17 -15.45
CA PRO A 218 -5.05 6.05 -15.57
C PRO A 218 -3.94 6.14 -14.53
N LEU A 219 -3.74 5.04 -13.81
CA LEU A 219 -2.66 4.84 -12.86
C LEU A 219 -1.84 3.62 -13.26
N GLU A 220 -0.53 3.76 -13.23
CA GLU A 220 0.38 2.69 -13.57
C GLU A 220 0.26 1.50 -12.61
N ARG A 221 0.52 0.29 -13.11
CA ARG A 221 0.31 -0.96 -12.36
C ARG A 221 1.29 -2.06 -12.78
N GLY A 222 1.33 -3.11 -11.96
CA GLY A 222 2.05 -4.34 -12.29
C GLY A 222 3.52 -4.11 -12.58
N GLN A 223 3.99 -4.72 -13.65
CA GLN A 223 5.40 -4.73 -14.04
C GLN A 223 5.98 -3.33 -14.32
N ALA A 224 5.20 -2.42 -14.89
CA ALA A 224 5.67 -1.08 -15.19
C ALA A 224 5.91 -0.27 -13.89
N LEU A 225 5.00 -0.38 -12.92
CA LEU A 225 5.18 0.24 -11.60
C LEU A 225 6.35 -0.42 -10.83
N GLN A 226 6.51 -1.74 -10.91
CA GLN A 226 7.66 -2.45 -10.33
C GLN A 226 8.99 -2.01 -10.98
N SER A 227 9.00 -1.80 -12.29
CA SER A 227 10.18 -1.31 -13.01
C SER A 227 10.53 0.12 -12.59
N SER A 228 9.53 0.96 -12.33
CA SER A 228 9.72 2.30 -11.78
C SER A 228 10.38 2.25 -10.40
N LEU A 229 9.91 1.39 -9.49
CA LEU A 229 10.56 1.16 -8.19
C LEU A 229 12.01 0.70 -8.35
N THR A 230 12.28 -0.26 -9.23
CA THR A 230 13.64 -0.75 -9.46
C THR A 230 14.57 0.36 -9.96
N ARG A 231 14.08 1.25 -10.81
CA ARG A 231 14.84 2.38 -11.34
C ARG A 231 15.14 3.44 -10.28
N VAL A 232 14.14 3.80 -9.43
CA VAL A 232 14.38 4.79 -8.36
C VAL A 232 15.36 4.24 -7.32
N VAL A 233 15.25 2.95 -6.94
CA VAL A 233 16.19 2.29 -6.04
C VAL A 233 17.58 2.26 -6.67
N GLY A 234 17.70 1.93 -7.96
CA GLY A 234 18.95 1.97 -8.71
C GLY A 234 19.58 3.36 -8.75
N ALA A 235 18.78 4.41 -9.01
CA ALA A 235 19.23 5.79 -8.98
C ALA A 235 19.77 6.19 -7.59
N CYS A 236 19.10 5.78 -6.52
CA CYS A 236 19.53 6.03 -5.14
C CYS A 236 20.82 5.29 -4.78
N TYR A 237 21.00 4.06 -5.29
CA TYR A 237 22.23 3.27 -5.05
C TYR A 237 23.45 3.83 -5.78
N GLU A 238 23.25 4.46 -6.94
CA GLU A 238 24.33 5.01 -7.79
C GLU A 238 24.63 6.49 -7.50
N THR A 239 24.35 7.02 -6.33
CA THR A 239 24.57 8.44 -5.94
C THR A 239 26.03 8.91 -6.05
N TYR A 240 26.97 8.00 -6.31
CA TYR A 240 28.39 8.33 -6.64
C TYR A 240 28.56 9.00 -8.00
N LEU A 241 27.57 8.92 -8.87
CA LEU A 241 27.59 9.55 -10.18
C LEU A 241 27.07 10.99 -10.02
N GLY A 242 27.79 11.98 -10.45
CA GLY A 242 27.53 13.40 -10.25
C GLY A 242 26.05 13.84 -10.30
N ARG A 243 25.70 14.92 -9.64
CA ARG A 243 24.32 15.40 -9.36
C ARG A 243 23.38 15.41 -10.55
N ASN A 244 23.85 15.86 -11.72
CA ASN A 244 23.00 15.94 -12.93
C ASN A 244 22.61 14.57 -13.45
N HIS A 245 23.51 13.60 -13.39
CA HIS A 245 23.25 12.23 -13.81
C HIS A 245 22.26 11.53 -12.87
N TRP A 246 22.36 11.78 -11.56
CA TRP A 246 21.40 11.29 -10.58
C TRP A 246 19.99 11.83 -10.80
N LEU A 247 19.84 13.16 -11.02
CA LEU A 247 18.54 13.77 -11.30
C LEU A 247 17.92 13.21 -12.58
N SER A 248 18.70 13.00 -13.65
CA SER A 248 18.21 12.39 -14.88
C SER A 248 17.70 10.96 -14.68
N LYS A 249 18.40 10.16 -13.86
CA LYS A 249 17.95 8.79 -13.50
C LYS A 249 16.71 8.79 -12.63
N LEU A 250 16.63 9.71 -11.66
CA LEU A 250 15.45 9.88 -10.84
C LEU A 250 14.22 10.24 -11.70
N GLN A 251 14.36 11.20 -12.61
CA GLN A 251 13.31 11.57 -13.55
C GLN A 251 12.93 10.39 -14.46
N ALA A 252 13.90 9.67 -15.01
CA ALA A 252 13.67 8.49 -15.85
C ALA A 252 12.99 7.34 -15.12
N SER A 253 13.04 7.30 -13.79
CA SER A 253 12.33 6.31 -12.99
C SER A 253 10.81 6.46 -13.07
N GLN A 254 10.31 7.67 -13.30
CA GLN A 254 8.88 8.05 -13.28
C GLN A 254 8.19 7.84 -11.92
N TRP A 255 8.92 7.50 -10.85
CA TRP A 255 8.33 7.22 -9.53
C TRP A 255 7.56 8.43 -8.98
N LEU A 256 8.14 9.63 -9.05
CA LEU A 256 7.49 10.87 -8.60
C LEU A 256 6.26 11.22 -9.44
N SER A 257 6.24 10.85 -10.72
CA SER A 257 5.06 11.00 -11.59
C SER A 257 3.91 10.10 -11.12
N HIS A 258 4.20 8.86 -10.71
CA HIS A 258 3.17 7.97 -10.19
C HIS A 258 2.58 8.47 -8.86
N ILE A 259 3.39 9.06 -7.99
CA ILE A 259 2.92 9.73 -6.76
C ILE A 259 1.97 10.88 -7.11
N LYS A 260 2.40 11.73 -8.04
CA LYS A 260 1.59 12.86 -8.52
C LYS A 260 0.22 12.40 -9.04
N GLU A 261 0.19 11.40 -9.93
CA GLU A 261 -1.06 10.89 -10.51
C GLU A 261 -1.95 10.23 -9.45
N ALA A 262 -1.38 9.49 -8.49
CA ALA A 262 -2.13 8.89 -7.39
C ALA A 262 -2.79 9.95 -6.48
N LEU A 263 -2.02 10.98 -6.06
CA LEU A 263 -2.55 12.09 -5.26
C LEU A 263 -3.58 12.93 -6.02
N SER A 264 -3.36 13.17 -7.32
CA SER A 264 -4.31 13.89 -8.19
C SER A 264 -5.64 13.15 -8.30
N THR A 265 -5.59 11.84 -8.51
CA THR A 265 -6.80 11.00 -8.65
C THR A 265 -7.56 10.87 -7.32
N ALA A 266 -6.85 10.70 -6.22
CA ALA A 266 -7.46 10.68 -4.88
C ALA A 266 -8.02 12.06 -4.49
N GLY A 267 -7.34 13.14 -4.85
CA GLY A 267 -7.81 14.52 -4.70
C GLY A 267 -9.10 14.76 -5.46
N LEU A 268 -9.20 14.28 -6.71
CA LEU A 268 -10.43 14.36 -7.51
C LEU A 268 -11.59 13.61 -6.82
N ALA A 269 -11.36 12.38 -6.33
CA ALA A 269 -12.38 11.62 -5.61
C ALA A 269 -12.85 12.36 -4.35
N ALA A 270 -11.90 12.94 -3.60
CA ALA A 270 -12.21 13.74 -2.42
C ALA A 270 -12.96 15.04 -2.77
N GLU A 271 -12.61 15.70 -3.86
CA GLU A 271 -13.27 16.93 -4.34
C GLU A 271 -14.71 16.66 -4.75
N CYS A 272 -14.96 15.58 -5.49
CA CYS A 272 -16.32 15.15 -5.85
C CYS A 272 -17.20 14.93 -4.61
N ILE A 273 -16.66 14.33 -3.56
CA ILE A 273 -17.39 14.07 -2.31
C ILE A 273 -17.59 15.36 -1.51
N GLU A 274 -16.50 16.09 -1.21
CA GLU A 274 -16.52 17.20 -0.26
C GLU A 274 -17.14 18.48 -0.85
N ARG A 275 -16.77 18.82 -2.11
CA ARG A 275 -17.15 20.08 -2.74
C ARG A 275 -18.34 19.96 -3.67
N GLU A 276 -18.36 18.91 -4.52
CA GLU A 276 -19.44 18.68 -5.47
C GLU A 276 -20.67 18.01 -4.82
N GLY A 277 -20.50 17.45 -3.61
CA GLY A 277 -21.59 16.74 -2.93
C GLY A 277 -22.12 15.57 -3.74
N THR A 278 -21.24 14.74 -4.31
CA THR A 278 -21.60 13.61 -5.16
C THR A 278 -20.99 12.31 -4.65
N CYS A 279 -21.72 11.21 -4.88
CA CYS A 279 -21.21 9.86 -4.59
C CYS A 279 -20.16 9.45 -5.63
N VAL A 280 -19.16 8.71 -5.20
CA VAL A 280 -18.04 8.27 -6.05
C VAL A 280 -17.88 6.75 -5.97
N LEU A 281 -17.77 6.09 -7.13
CA LEU A 281 -17.31 4.72 -7.25
C LEU A 281 -15.90 4.74 -7.85
N VAL A 282 -14.96 4.04 -7.23
CA VAL A 282 -13.61 3.83 -7.80
C VAL A 282 -13.47 2.37 -8.21
N HIS A 283 -13.05 2.14 -9.43
CA HIS A 283 -12.68 0.81 -9.88
C HIS A 283 -11.49 0.84 -10.86
N GLY A 284 -10.98 -0.31 -11.16
CA GLY A 284 -10.02 -0.62 -12.21
C GLY A 284 -10.39 -1.99 -12.75
N GLU A 285 -9.42 -2.75 -13.20
CA GLU A 285 -9.66 -4.10 -13.70
C GLU A 285 -10.05 -5.06 -12.55
N GLU A 286 -9.13 -5.25 -11.61
CA GLU A 286 -9.30 -6.21 -10.49
C GLU A 286 -9.92 -5.59 -9.24
N GLY A 287 -9.82 -4.28 -9.05
CA GLY A 287 -10.27 -3.60 -7.84
C GLY A 287 -9.41 -3.86 -6.58
N THR A 288 -8.16 -4.30 -6.74
CA THR A 288 -7.28 -4.73 -5.62
C THR A 288 -6.00 -3.91 -5.43
N ASN A 289 -5.66 -3.05 -6.37
CA ASN A 289 -4.41 -2.28 -6.38
C ASN A 289 -4.69 -0.78 -6.41
N ASN A 290 -4.80 -0.20 -7.61
CA ASN A 290 -5.03 1.23 -7.79
C ASN A 290 -6.36 1.69 -7.19
N THR A 291 -7.38 0.85 -7.20
CA THR A 291 -8.66 1.14 -6.55
C THR A 291 -8.47 1.40 -5.05
N LEU A 292 -7.74 0.51 -4.36
CA LEU A 292 -7.49 0.65 -2.91
C LEU A 292 -6.53 1.82 -2.61
N LEU A 293 -5.57 2.09 -3.49
CA LEU A 293 -4.70 3.26 -3.42
C LEU A 293 -5.53 4.56 -3.43
N VAL A 294 -6.43 4.70 -4.39
CA VAL A 294 -7.27 5.90 -4.53
C VAL A 294 -8.24 6.04 -3.36
N THR A 295 -8.96 4.96 -3.00
CA THR A 295 -9.96 5.02 -1.93
C THR A 295 -9.34 5.29 -0.56
N SER A 296 -8.16 4.72 -0.26
CA SER A 296 -7.48 4.97 1.01
C SER A 296 -6.88 6.38 1.09
N LEU A 297 -6.29 6.89 0.01
CA LEU A 297 -5.78 8.26 -0.05
C LEU A 297 -6.92 9.29 0.03
N ALA A 298 -8.04 9.07 -0.65
CA ALA A 298 -9.21 9.95 -0.56
C ALA A 298 -9.75 10.03 0.87
N GLN A 299 -9.79 8.91 1.59
CA GLN A 299 -10.17 8.90 3.01
C GLN A 299 -9.18 9.66 3.89
N LEU A 300 -7.89 9.54 3.64
CA LEU A 300 -6.86 10.29 4.38
C LEU A 300 -6.99 11.81 4.14
N ILE A 301 -7.36 12.22 2.91
CA ILE A 301 -7.64 13.61 2.55
C ILE A 301 -8.89 14.12 3.28
N LEU A 302 -9.97 13.34 3.30
CA LEU A 302 -11.28 13.76 3.79
C LEU A 302 -11.43 13.63 5.31
N SER A 303 -10.93 12.52 5.89
CA SER A 303 -11.23 12.13 7.27
C SER A 303 -10.09 12.45 8.23
N PRO A 304 -10.33 13.30 9.24
CA PRO A 304 -9.36 13.55 10.31
C PRO A 304 -9.08 12.29 11.15
N ASP A 305 -10.02 11.37 11.25
CA ASP A 305 -9.84 10.14 12.00
C ASP A 305 -8.79 9.24 11.35
N CYS A 306 -8.77 9.13 10.01
CA CYS A 306 -7.76 8.38 9.27
C CYS A 306 -6.33 8.93 9.45
N ARG A 307 -6.18 10.18 9.92
CA ARG A 307 -4.89 10.83 10.16
C ARG A 307 -4.33 10.56 11.56
N THR A 308 -5.09 9.90 12.43
CA THR A 308 -4.59 9.43 13.72
C THR A 308 -3.84 8.10 13.57
N VAL A 309 -2.98 7.74 14.53
CA VAL A 309 -2.26 6.46 14.51
C VAL A 309 -3.23 5.29 14.47
N VAL A 310 -4.28 5.32 15.28
CA VAL A 310 -5.28 4.24 15.36
C VAL A 310 -6.14 4.22 14.09
N GLY A 311 -6.63 5.37 13.66
CA GLY A 311 -7.47 5.46 12.47
C GLY A 311 -6.72 5.10 11.17
N PHE A 312 -5.41 5.36 11.10
CA PHE A 312 -4.58 4.92 9.98
C PHE A 312 -4.38 3.40 9.97
N GLN A 313 -4.22 2.78 11.15
CA GLN A 313 -4.20 1.32 11.26
C GLN A 313 -5.54 0.72 10.84
N ASP A 314 -6.67 1.33 11.24
CA ASP A 314 -8.02 0.95 10.81
C ASP A 314 -8.19 1.07 9.29
N LEU A 315 -7.69 2.15 8.70
CA LEU A 315 -7.72 2.36 7.27
C LEU A 315 -6.96 1.25 6.52
N ILE A 316 -5.76 0.89 6.98
CA ILE A 316 -4.96 -0.20 6.38
C ILE A 316 -5.67 -1.55 6.54
N GLU A 317 -6.19 -1.85 7.73
CA GLU A 317 -6.94 -3.12 7.95
C GLU A 317 -8.14 -3.21 7.00
N ARG A 318 -8.94 -2.16 6.88
CA ARG A 318 -10.18 -2.16 6.13
C ARG A 318 -9.97 -2.05 4.61
N GLU A 319 -9.10 -1.12 4.17
CA GLU A 319 -8.94 -0.81 2.75
C GLU A 319 -7.82 -1.59 2.06
N TRP A 320 -6.91 -2.23 2.80
CA TRP A 320 -5.82 -3.00 2.19
C TRP A 320 -5.92 -4.49 2.55
N LEU A 321 -5.97 -4.83 3.83
CA LEU A 321 -5.94 -6.23 4.27
C LEU A 321 -7.29 -6.92 4.02
N GLN A 322 -8.37 -6.39 4.60
CA GLN A 322 -9.72 -6.96 4.43
C GLN A 322 -10.26 -6.73 3.01
N ALA A 323 -9.89 -5.63 2.37
CA ALA A 323 -10.24 -5.40 0.97
C ALA A 323 -9.53 -6.35 -0.01
N GLY A 324 -8.58 -7.17 0.44
CA GLY A 324 -7.98 -8.24 -0.33
C GLY A 324 -6.86 -7.77 -1.26
N HIS A 325 -6.05 -6.78 -0.82
CA HIS A 325 -4.78 -6.53 -1.51
C HIS A 325 -3.86 -7.74 -1.34
N PRO A 326 -3.36 -8.34 -2.42
CA PRO A 326 -2.60 -9.58 -2.34
C PRO A 326 -1.14 -9.31 -1.94
N PHE A 327 -0.91 -8.95 -0.66
CA PHE A 327 0.39 -8.56 -0.13
C PHE A 327 1.49 -9.57 -0.42
N GLN A 328 1.22 -10.86 -0.24
CA GLN A 328 2.22 -11.89 -0.41
C GLN A 328 2.75 -11.97 -1.84
N VAL A 329 1.89 -11.77 -2.80
CA VAL A 329 2.24 -11.78 -4.23
C VAL A 329 2.85 -10.43 -4.62
N ARG A 330 2.26 -9.31 -4.22
CA ARG A 330 2.69 -7.96 -4.62
C ARG A 330 4.02 -7.54 -3.97
N CYS A 331 4.28 -7.98 -2.71
CA CYS A 331 5.49 -7.69 -1.97
C CYS A 331 6.46 -8.89 -1.91
N ALA A 332 6.33 -9.85 -2.85
CA ALA A 332 7.16 -11.06 -2.87
C ALA A 332 8.66 -10.74 -3.00
N ARG A 333 8.99 -9.68 -3.72
CA ARG A 333 10.35 -9.21 -3.94
C ARG A 333 10.47 -7.72 -3.68
N SER A 334 11.71 -7.23 -3.58
CA SER A 334 11.99 -5.81 -3.36
C SER A 334 12.26 -5.06 -4.65
N GLY A 335 12.56 -3.76 -4.53
CA GLY A 335 13.04 -2.92 -5.62
C GLY A 335 14.34 -3.34 -6.30
N TRP A 336 14.98 -4.44 -5.85
CA TRP A 336 16.14 -5.04 -6.50
C TRP A 336 15.79 -6.11 -7.55
N ALA A 337 14.51 -6.53 -7.63
CA ALA A 337 14.07 -7.55 -8.56
C ALA A 337 13.83 -6.94 -9.94
N HIS A 338 14.60 -7.35 -10.93
CA HIS A 338 14.28 -7.04 -12.33
C HIS A 338 12.96 -7.73 -12.70
N GLY A 339 12.03 -6.97 -13.27
CA GLY A 339 10.63 -7.33 -13.51
C GLY A 339 10.37 -8.53 -14.43
N ARG A 340 10.93 -9.69 -14.10
CA ARG A 340 10.63 -10.96 -14.79
C ARG A 340 9.30 -11.59 -14.33
N PHE A 341 8.69 -11.09 -13.26
CA PHE A 341 7.49 -11.66 -12.67
C PHE A 341 6.35 -10.64 -12.74
N GLN A 342 5.31 -11.00 -13.46
CA GLN A 342 4.15 -10.13 -13.77
C GLN A 342 3.26 -9.81 -12.56
N GLN A 343 3.46 -10.47 -11.42
CA GLN A 343 2.56 -10.39 -10.28
C GLN A 343 2.96 -9.38 -9.21
N GLU A 344 4.20 -8.89 -9.24
CA GLU A 344 4.70 -7.91 -8.30
C GLU A 344 4.22 -6.50 -8.66
N SER A 345 3.82 -5.73 -7.67
CA SER A 345 3.45 -4.34 -7.86
C SER A 345 3.52 -3.58 -6.54
N PRO A 346 4.32 -2.51 -6.44
CA PRO A 346 4.55 -1.81 -5.20
C PRO A 346 3.46 -0.79 -4.84
N ASN A 347 2.18 -1.12 -5.08
CA ASN A 347 1.06 -0.21 -4.83
C ASN A 347 0.98 0.24 -3.37
N PHE A 348 1.25 -0.67 -2.41
CA PHE A 348 1.23 -0.30 -1.01
C PHE A 348 2.40 0.62 -0.62
N LEU A 349 3.59 0.41 -1.20
CA LEU A 349 4.71 1.34 -1.02
C LEU A 349 4.42 2.71 -1.64
N LEU A 350 3.81 2.74 -2.82
CA LEU A 350 3.35 3.97 -3.44
C LEU A 350 2.32 4.70 -2.57
N PHE A 351 1.38 3.97 -1.95
CA PHE A 351 0.46 4.53 -0.96
C PHE A 351 1.19 5.18 0.21
N LEU A 352 2.18 4.49 0.80
CA LEU A 352 2.94 5.02 1.93
C LEU A 352 3.80 6.24 1.54
N ASP A 353 4.35 6.26 0.32
CA ASP A 353 5.06 7.43 -0.20
C ASP A 353 4.11 8.63 -0.38
N CYS A 354 2.92 8.40 -0.95
CA CYS A 354 1.88 9.42 -1.00
C CYS A 354 1.50 9.94 0.40
N CYS A 355 1.39 9.06 1.40
CA CYS A 355 1.16 9.46 2.79
C CYS A 355 2.32 10.31 3.33
N TRP A 356 3.57 9.96 3.01
CA TRP A 356 4.73 10.76 3.39
C TRP A 356 4.69 12.15 2.73
N GLN A 357 4.29 12.27 1.45
CA GLN A 357 4.10 13.57 0.81
C GLN A 357 3.06 14.42 1.55
N LEU A 358 1.98 13.79 2.03
CA LEU A 358 0.96 14.47 2.84
C LEU A 358 1.53 14.92 4.20
N THR A 359 2.32 14.09 4.89
CA THR A 359 2.96 14.50 6.16
C THR A 359 3.89 15.69 5.98
N ARG A 360 4.58 15.76 4.84
CA ARG A 360 5.51 16.84 4.51
C ARG A 360 4.78 18.13 4.16
N GLN A 361 3.69 18.05 3.39
CA GLN A 361 2.90 19.24 3.01
C GLN A 361 2.02 19.75 4.16
N PHE A 362 1.60 18.88 5.07
CA PHE A 362 0.73 19.17 6.21
C PHE A 362 1.36 18.66 7.51
N PRO A 363 2.44 19.27 8.00
CA PRO A 363 3.27 18.72 9.07
C PRO A 363 2.55 18.56 10.42
N MET A 364 1.44 19.27 10.64
CA MET A 364 0.64 19.16 11.87
C MET A 364 -0.58 18.24 11.73
N ALA A 365 -0.93 17.79 10.50
CA ALA A 365 -2.20 17.12 10.27
C ALA A 365 -2.19 15.62 10.56
N MET A 366 -1.02 14.98 10.64
CA MET A 366 -0.88 13.54 10.88
C MET A 366 -0.34 13.28 12.29
N GLU A 367 -0.99 12.39 13.05
CA GLU A 367 -0.53 11.98 14.39
C GLU A 367 0.72 11.10 14.33
N PHE A 368 0.96 10.43 13.20
CA PHE A 368 2.14 9.59 12.98
C PHE A 368 3.24 10.35 12.23
N ASN A 369 4.47 9.93 12.44
CA ASN A 369 5.65 10.51 11.80
C ASN A 369 6.23 9.62 10.68
N GLU A 370 7.29 10.09 10.02
CA GLU A 370 8.00 9.37 8.95
C GLU A 370 8.47 7.97 9.39
N LYS A 371 8.96 7.84 10.64
CA LYS A 371 9.43 6.55 11.16
C LYS A 371 8.34 5.49 11.19
N PHE A 372 7.09 5.89 11.50
CA PHE A 372 5.93 5.01 11.44
C PHE A 372 5.70 4.50 10.01
N LEU A 373 5.73 5.37 9.01
CA LEU A 373 5.58 4.98 7.60
C LEU A 373 6.71 4.07 7.10
N CYS A 374 7.97 4.39 7.45
CA CYS A 374 9.12 3.55 7.15
C CYS A 374 8.99 2.15 7.78
N THR A 375 8.46 2.08 9.01
CA THR A 375 8.23 0.81 9.70
C THR A 375 7.18 -0.02 8.95
N LEU A 376 6.05 0.57 8.56
CA LEU A 376 5.03 -0.11 7.76
C LEU A 376 5.57 -0.60 6.42
N ALA A 377 6.32 0.24 5.70
CA ALA A 377 6.95 -0.14 4.43
C ALA A 377 7.90 -1.34 4.61
N THR A 378 8.69 -1.35 5.66
CA THR A 378 9.60 -2.46 5.95
C THR A 378 8.83 -3.75 6.23
N HIS A 379 7.81 -3.69 7.10
CA HIS A 379 7.05 -4.88 7.50
C HIS A 379 6.10 -5.40 6.42
N ALA A 380 5.70 -4.58 5.43
CA ALA A 380 4.96 -5.06 4.27
C ALA A 380 5.80 -6.01 3.39
N TYR A 381 7.11 -5.78 3.32
CA TYR A 381 8.03 -6.60 2.52
C TYR A 381 8.72 -7.71 3.32
N SER A 382 9.05 -7.46 4.57
CA SER A 382 9.83 -8.38 5.42
C SER A 382 9.48 -8.15 6.88
N SER A 383 8.76 -9.09 7.48
CA SER A 383 8.23 -8.94 8.83
C SER A 383 8.37 -10.22 9.64
N GLU A 384 8.62 -10.04 10.93
CA GLU A 384 8.45 -11.08 11.96
C GLU A 384 6.98 -11.20 12.43
N TYR A 385 6.10 -10.29 11.99
CA TYR A 385 4.67 -10.28 12.33
C TYR A 385 3.81 -10.85 11.21
N GLY A 386 2.62 -11.35 11.57
CA GLY A 386 1.68 -11.94 10.62
C GLY A 386 0.79 -10.94 9.87
N THR A 387 0.86 -9.64 10.21
CA THR A 387 -0.11 -8.63 9.74
C THR A 387 -0.23 -8.57 8.22
N PHE A 388 0.88 -8.57 7.48
CA PHE A 388 0.89 -8.50 6.02
C PHE A 388 1.06 -9.86 5.32
N LEU A 389 0.85 -10.97 6.03
CA LEU A 389 0.85 -12.30 5.41
C LEU A 389 -0.45 -12.56 4.66
N CYS A 390 -0.36 -13.42 3.64
CA CYS A 390 -1.47 -13.85 2.77
C CYS A 390 -1.96 -12.77 1.78
N ASN A 391 -2.90 -13.17 0.91
CA ASN A 391 -3.42 -12.34 -0.16
C ASN A 391 -4.89 -11.95 0.04
N SER A 392 -5.57 -12.52 1.04
CA SER A 392 -6.97 -12.24 1.35
C SER A 392 -7.31 -12.67 2.77
N GLU A 393 -8.44 -12.18 3.31
CA GLU A 393 -8.96 -12.65 4.61
C GLU A 393 -9.28 -14.15 4.60
N LYS A 394 -9.72 -14.70 3.46
CA LYS A 394 -9.93 -16.15 3.30
C LYS A 394 -8.64 -16.94 3.57
N GLU A 395 -7.52 -16.55 2.96
CA GLU A 395 -6.23 -17.21 3.19
C GLU A 395 -5.78 -17.02 4.64
N ARG A 396 -5.93 -15.82 5.22
CA ARG A 396 -5.60 -15.53 6.62
C ARG A 396 -6.39 -16.40 7.58
N TYR A 397 -7.66 -16.66 7.29
CA TYR A 397 -8.52 -17.56 8.05
C TYR A 397 -8.04 -19.03 7.93
N VAL A 398 -7.77 -19.51 6.71
CA VAL A 398 -7.29 -20.89 6.46
C VAL A 398 -5.97 -21.19 7.18
N TYR A 399 -5.01 -20.26 7.13
CA TYR A 399 -3.72 -20.41 7.82
C TYR A 399 -3.76 -20.03 9.30
N LYS A 400 -4.90 -19.61 9.83
CA LYS A 400 -5.07 -19.18 11.22
C LYS A 400 -4.02 -18.16 11.64
N ILE A 401 -3.84 -17.11 10.82
CA ILE A 401 -2.77 -16.13 11.01
C ILE A 401 -2.88 -15.46 12.38
N ARG A 402 -4.09 -15.09 12.80
CA ARG A 402 -4.32 -14.38 14.06
C ARG A 402 -4.03 -15.24 15.30
N GLU A 403 -4.21 -16.56 15.19
CA GLU A 403 -3.95 -17.51 16.27
C GLU A 403 -2.48 -17.91 16.37
N ASN A 404 -1.79 -18.01 15.22
CA ASN A 404 -0.46 -18.59 15.11
C ASN A 404 0.68 -17.57 15.02
N THR A 405 0.36 -16.29 14.87
CA THR A 405 1.38 -15.23 14.70
C THR A 405 1.09 -14.03 15.62
N HIS A 406 2.06 -13.15 15.77
CA HIS A 406 1.90 -11.86 16.45
C HIS A 406 1.50 -10.77 15.45
N SER A 407 0.71 -9.79 15.94
CA SER A 407 0.34 -8.60 15.15
C SER A 407 1.41 -7.51 15.24
N LEU A 408 1.72 -6.87 14.11
CA LEU A 408 2.52 -5.65 14.07
C LEU A 408 1.86 -4.52 14.87
N TRP A 409 0.52 -4.43 14.83
CA TRP A 409 -0.21 -3.38 15.56
C TRP A 409 0.01 -3.46 17.07
N GLY A 410 0.07 -4.67 17.63
CA GLY A 410 0.39 -4.88 19.03
C GLY A 410 1.77 -4.35 19.41
N ALA A 411 2.75 -4.50 18.51
CA ALA A 411 4.09 -3.97 18.73
C ALA A 411 4.13 -2.44 18.60
N LEU A 412 3.50 -1.87 17.55
CA LEU A 412 3.50 -0.42 17.31
C LEU A 412 2.71 0.36 18.38
N ASN A 413 1.67 -0.24 18.95
CA ASN A 413 0.84 0.36 19.99
C ASN A 413 1.41 0.17 21.41
N ASN A 414 2.53 -0.56 21.55
CA ASN A 414 3.24 -0.62 22.81
C ASN A 414 3.72 0.79 23.22
N PHE A 415 3.48 1.18 24.46
CA PHE A 415 3.78 2.51 24.98
C PHE A 415 5.23 2.96 24.72
N GLN A 416 6.19 2.03 24.88
CA GLN A 416 7.62 2.35 24.66
C GLN A 416 7.95 2.60 23.19
N GLN A 417 7.27 1.93 22.25
CA GLN A 417 7.49 2.11 20.80
C GLN A 417 6.71 3.31 20.27
N ARG A 418 5.46 3.46 20.70
CA ARG A 418 4.55 4.49 20.20
C ARG A 418 5.12 5.90 20.32
N LYS A 419 5.82 6.23 21.42
CA LYS A 419 6.43 7.55 21.63
C LYS A 419 7.40 8.00 20.54
N TYR A 420 8.03 7.04 19.84
CA TYR A 420 8.96 7.32 18.73
C TYR A 420 8.28 7.39 17.35
N LEU A 421 7.00 7.03 17.28
CA LEU A 421 6.24 6.89 16.05
C LEU A 421 5.19 7.98 15.89
N VAL A 422 4.94 8.74 16.94
CA VAL A 422 3.99 9.86 16.93
C VAL A 422 4.67 11.16 16.53
N ASN A 423 3.89 12.04 15.95
CA ASN A 423 4.28 13.39 15.59
C ASN A 423 4.03 14.33 16.78
N PRO A 424 5.07 14.93 17.38
CA PRO A 424 4.90 15.77 18.58
C PRO A 424 4.18 17.10 18.30
N VAL A 425 4.10 17.53 17.04
CA VAL A 425 3.40 18.76 16.64
C VAL A 425 2.02 18.50 16.03
N TYR A 426 1.49 17.27 16.19
CA TYR A 426 0.17 16.92 15.69
C TYR A 426 -0.92 17.78 16.33
N GLU A 427 -1.76 18.34 15.47
CA GLU A 427 -2.98 19.04 15.86
C GLU A 427 -4.15 18.53 15.01
N ARG A 428 -5.24 18.13 15.68
CA ARG A 428 -6.40 17.60 14.97
C ARG A 428 -7.06 18.67 14.11
N ASN A 429 -6.97 18.54 12.82
CA ASN A 429 -7.66 19.36 11.84
C ASN A 429 -8.91 18.66 11.31
N ALA A 430 -10.10 19.18 11.61
CA ALA A 430 -11.38 18.60 11.18
C ALA A 430 -11.68 18.80 9.68
N LEU A 431 -10.92 19.65 8.99
CA LEU A 431 -11.14 19.94 7.58
C LEU A 431 -10.42 18.95 6.68
N ALA A 432 -10.93 18.80 5.45
CA ALA A 432 -10.20 18.10 4.40
C ALA A 432 -8.87 18.82 4.09
N ILE A 433 -7.82 18.06 3.82
CA ILE A 433 -6.51 18.57 3.41
C ILE A 433 -6.35 18.44 1.90
N TRP A 434 -5.84 19.49 1.24
CA TRP A 434 -5.75 19.53 -0.22
C TRP A 434 -4.28 19.54 -0.67
N PRO A 435 -3.69 18.39 -1.00
CA PRO A 435 -2.29 18.33 -1.38
C PRO A 435 -2.02 19.02 -2.72
N SER A 436 -0.90 19.71 -2.78
CA SER A 436 -0.36 20.19 -4.04
C SER A 436 0.24 19.02 -4.82
N VAL A 437 -0.12 18.93 -6.10
CA VAL A 437 0.43 17.96 -7.05
C VAL A 437 1.35 18.63 -8.08
N ALA A 438 1.73 19.89 -7.85
CA ALA A 438 2.70 20.59 -8.66
C ALA A 438 4.06 19.86 -8.58
N PRO A 439 4.85 19.79 -9.67
CA PRO A 439 6.11 19.04 -9.69
C PRO A 439 7.08 19.40 -8.54
N GLN A 440 7.16 20.69 -8.19
CA GLN A 440 8.00 21.18 -7.10
C GLN A 440 7.51 20.78 -5.70
N SER A 441 6.28 20.29 -5.57
CA SER A 441 5.68 19.87 -4.30
C SER A 441 5.86 18.37 -4.03
N ILE A 442 6.35 17.61 -5.01
CA ILE A 442 6.57 16.16 -4.92
C ILE A 442 8.07 15.91 -4.85
N GLU A 443 8.52 15.31 -3.76
CA GLU A 443 9.92 15.06 -3.49
C GLU A 443 10.23 13.57 -3.34
N LEU A 444 11.49 13.20 -3.47
CA LEU A 444 11.94 11.85 -3.16
C LEU A 444 11.82 11.62 -1.64
N TRP A 445 11.26 10.50 -1.26
CA TRP A 445 11.23 10.06 0.14
C TRP A 445 12.62 9.59 0.59
N GLU A 446 13.50 10.55 0.89
CA GLU A 446 14.91 10.29 1.21
C GLU A 446 15.05 9.40 2.46
N GLY A 447 14.26 9.65 3.51
CA GLY A 447 14.28 8.87 4.74
C GLY A 447 13.96 7.39 4.54
N PHE A 448 13.32 7.02 3.42
CA PHE A 448 13.09 5.63 3.03
C PHE A 448 14.11 5.15 1.99
N PHE A 449 14.25 5.83 0.86
CA PHE A 449 15.07 5.37 -0.26
C PHE A 449 16.57 5.51 -0.04
N LEU A 450 17.01 6.52 0.73
CA LEU A 450 18.43 6.78 1.01
C LEU A 450 18.88 6.32 2.40
N ARG A 451 18.01 5.72 3.21
CA ARG A 451 18.31 5.38 4.62
C ARG A 451 19.53 4.49 4.84
N TYR A 452 19.95 3.72 3.82
CA TYR A 452 21.11 2.84 3.86
C TYR A 452 22.21 3.24 2.88
N PHE A 453 21.98 4.27 2.06
CA PHE A 453 22.87 4.72 0.99
C PHE A 453 23.43 6.11 1.31
N VAL A 454 24.09 6.25 2.44
CA VAL A 454 24.79 7.52 2.73
C VAL A 454 26.16 7.46 2.08
N PRO A 455 26.48 8.33 1.10
CA PRO A 455 27.81 8.45 0.53
C PRO A 455 28.83 8.73 1.63
N THR A 456 29.91 7.97 1.67
CA THR A 456 30.95 8.06 2.71
C THR A 456 31.49 9.47 2.83
N LYS A 457 31.71 10.16 1.70
CA LYS A 457 32.13 11.57 1.67
C LYS A 457 31.17 12.55 2.34
N HIS A 458 29.85 12.36 2.17
CA HIS A 458 28.86 13.22 2.83
C HIS A 458 28.71 12.93 4.32
N LYS A 459 28.94 11.69 4.76
CA LYS A 459 29.01 11.34 6.18
C LYS A 459 30.17 12.05 6.85
N GLU A 460 31.36 11.99 6.26
CA GLU A 460 32.54 12.67 6.81
C GLU A 460 32.36 14.19 6.85
N MET A 461 31.85 14.79 5.78
CA MET A 461 31.57 16.25 5.77
C MET A 461 30.44 16.65 6.73
N SER A 462 29.40 15.84 6.88
CA SER A 462 28.30 16.11 7.82
C SER A 462 28.78 15.96 9.27
N TRP A 463 29.59 14.93 9.57
CA TRP A 463 30.18 14.76 10.89
C TRP A 463 31.19 15.86 11.22
N GLN A 464 32.07 16.26 10.29
CA GLN A 464 32.97 17.40 10.48
C GLN A 464 32.20 18.68 10.74
N ARG A 465 31.16 18.97 9.96
CA ARG A 465 30.32 20.15 10.14
C ARG A 465 29.53 20.15 11.47
N THR A 466 29.04 18.96 11.89
CA THR A 466 28.38 18.78 13.19
C THR A 466 29.37 18.95 14.34
N TRP A 467 30.59 18.45 14.20
CA TRP A 467 31.68 18.64 15.16
C TRP A 467 32.11 20.11 15.27
N GLU A 468 32.27 20.80 14.15
CA GLU A 468 32.59 22.22 14.11
C GLU A 468 31.49 23.07 14.77
N LEU A 469 30.21 22.74 14.52
CA LEU A 469 29.05 23.41 15.15
C LEU A 469 28.96 23.08 16.64
N SER A 470 29.21 21.85 17.07
CA SER A 470 29.19 21.50 18.50
C SER A 470 30.40 22.05 19.24
N GLY A 471 31.58 22.15 18.61
CA GLY A 471 32.77 22.77 19.17
C GLY A 471 32.66 24.27 19.37
N SER A 472 31.83 24.96 18.59
CA SER A 472 31.57 26.39 18.75
C SER A 472 30.61 26.73 19.90
N TYR A 473 29.82 25.76 20.41
CA TYR A 473 28.94 25.94 21.56
C TYR A 473 29.58 25.68 22.92
N HIS A 474 30.85 25.19 22.96
CA HIS A 474 31.56 24.90 24.20
C HIS A 474 32.79 25.85 24.38
N ARG A 475 32.57 27.14 24.29
CA ARG A 475 33.44 28.13 24.95
C ARG A 475 32.64 28.91 25.96
N PRO A 476 32.64 28.53 27.24
CA PRO A 476 32.21 29.44 28.27
C PRO A 476 33.27 30.56 28.40
N GLY A 477 32.90 31.73 28.02
CA GLY A 477 33.65 32.95 28.40
C GLY A 477 33.61 33.10 29.90
N TYR A 478 34.71 32.80 30.59
CA TYR A 478 34.97 33.36 31.89
C TYR A 478 36.00 34.47 31.73
N LYS A 479 35.56 35.65 31.95
CA LYS A 479 36.25 36.68 32.75
C LYS A 479 35.23 37.38 33.61
#